data_25c2ee95433a9a3c3b0a48b3b8f7a5e8
#
_entry.id   25c2ee95433a9a3c3b0a48b3b8f7a5e8
#
_cell.length_a   1.000
_cell.length_b   1.000
_cell.length_c   1.000
_cell.angle_alpha   90.00
_cell.angle_beta   90.00
_cell.angle_gamma   90.00
#
_symmetry.space_group_name_H-M   'P 1'
#
loop_
_entity.id
_entity.type
_entity.pdbx_description
1 polymer ?
#
loop_
_entity_poly.entity_id
_entity_poly.type
_entity_poly.pdbx_seq_one_letter_code
_entity_poly.pdbx_strand_id
1 'polypeptide(L)' 'MNTPMPSSTDDLIEALAEIEHEQWRHWSQAVAPKVGTGISDGWRKSWVNYAELTEELKEADRVWARKVFALLRERRLIE' A
#
# COMPACT_ATOMS: atom_id res chain seq x y z
N MET A 1 3.16 30.85 -11.56
CA MET A 1 3.65 30.01 -10.51
C MET A 1 3.29 28.56 -10.75
N ASN A 2 4.23 27.73 -10.60
CA ASN A 2 3.99 26.34 -10.86
C ASN A 2 3.78 25.56 -9.61
N THR A 3 2.71 24.84 -9.58
CA THR A 3 2.61 23.81 -8.61
C THR A 3 3.63 22.75 -8.95
N PRO A 4 4.32 22.22 -7.94
CA PRO A 4 5.17 21.08 -8.16
C PRO A 4 4.38 19.98 -8.81
N MET A 5 5.00 19.30 -9.73
CA MET A 5 4.34 18.15 -10.34
C MET A 5 4.03 17.13 -9.29
N PRO A 6 2.80 16.64 -9.24
CA PRO A 6 2.45 15.61 -8.26
C PRO A 6 3.05 14.26 -8.61
N SER A 7 3.79 14.16 -9.69
CA SER A 7 4.27 12.91 -10.21
C SER A 7 5.71 12.62 -9.84
N SER A 8 6.13 13.02 -8.65
CA SER A 8 7.45 12.61 -8.20
C SER A 8 7.45 11.11 -7.98
N THR A 9 8.63 10.53 -7.99
CA THR A 9 8.82 9.11 -7.69
C THR A 9 8.18 8.76 -6.34
N ASP A 10 8.38 9.63 -5.34
CA ASP A 10 7.83 9.38 -4.02
C ASP A 10 6.30 9.40 -4.02
N ASP A 11 5.71 10.32 -4.76
CA ASP A 11 4.25 10.39 -4.86
C ASP A 11 3.68 9.13 -5.52
N LEU A 12 4.34 8.65 -6.55
CA LEU A 12 3.90 7.43 -7.23
C LEU A 12 4.02 6.22 -6.32
N ILE A 13 5.13 6.12 -5.59
CA ILE A 13 5.32 5.03 -4.65
C ILE A 13 4.24 5.06 -3.56
N GLU A 14 3.91 6.25 -3.03
CA GLU A 14 2.86 6.37 -2.05
C GLU A 14 1.50 5.95 -2.61
N ALA A 15 1.19 6.33 -3.84
CA ALA A 15 -0.05 5.94 -4.49
C ALA A 15 -0.12 4.42 -4.68
N LEU A 16 0.98 3.81 -5.07
CA LEU A 16 1.05 2.36 -5.22
C LEU A 16 0.94 1.66 -3.87
N ALA A 17 1.56 2.22 -2.83
CA ALA A 17 1.48 1.65 -1.49
C ALA A 17 0.05 1.69 -0.96
N GLU A 18 -0.67 2.74 -1.26
CA GLU A 18 -2.08 2.86 -0.88
C GLU A 18 -2.90 1.74 -1.53
N ILE A 19 -2.64 1.44 -2.79
CA ILE A 19 -3.32 0.34 -3.49
C ILE A 19 -2.97 -1.00 -2.86
N GLU A 20 -1.70 -1.20 -2.49
CA GLU A 20 -1.27 -2.42 -1.81
C GLU A 20 -2.06 -2.61 -0.52
N HIS A 21 -2.21 -1.54 0.24
CA HIS A 21 -2.96 -1.61 1.50
C HIS A 21 -4.44 -1.90 1.26
N GLU A 22 -5.04 -1.28 0.26
CA GLU A 22 -6.44 -1.54 -0.08
C GLU A 22 -6.65 -3.00 -0.45
N GLN A 23 -5.74 -3.56 -1.22
CA GLN A 23 -5.81 -4.96 -1.63
C GLN A 23 -5.72 -5.89 -0.41
N TRP A 24 -4.76 -5.65 0.46
CA TRP A 24 -4.62 -6.45 1.68
C TRP A 24 -5.85 -6.33 2.57
N ARG A 25 -6.34 -5.11 2.73
CA ARG A 25 -7.52 -4.85 3.56
C ARG A 25 -8.73 -5.61 3.03
N HIS A 26 -8.94 -5.55 1.74
CA HIS A 26 -10.05 -6.25 1.11
C HIS A 26 -9.92 -7.77 1.28
N TRP A 27 -8.75 -8.29 0.99
CA TRP A 27 -8.50 -9.72 1.11
C TRP A 27 -8.62 -10.21 2.55
N SER A 28 -8.00 -9.51 3.47
CA SER A 28 -7.99 -9.95 4.87
C SER A 28 -9.37 -9.91 5.49
N GLN A 29 -10.19 -8.93 5.13
CA GLN A 29 -11.56 -8.88 5.60
C GLN A 29 -12.39 -10.05 5.03
N ALA A 30 -12.12 -10.42 3.79
CA ALA A 30 -12.84 -11.52 3.16
C ALA A 30 -12.49 -12.87 3.78
N VAL A 31 -11.24 -13.07 4.19
CA VAL A 31 -10.81 -14.36 4.77
C VAL A 31 -10.89 -14.40 6.29
N ALA A 32 -11.11 -13.27 6.93
CA ALA A 32 -11.16 -13.20 8.40
C ALA A 32 -12.06 -14.27 9.03
N PRO A 33 -13.25 -14.56 8.50
CA PRO A 33 -14.09 -15.61 9.10
C PRO A 33 -13.50 -17.01 9.03
N LYS A 34 -12.49 -17.20 8.20
CA LYS A 34 -11.89 -18.51 7.94
C LYS A 34 -10.61 -18.73 8.72
N VAL A 35 -10.12 -17.71 9.43
CA VAL A 35 -8.91 -17.80 10.23
C VAL A 35 -9.28 -17.71 11.70
N GLY A 36 -8.35 -18.05 12.57
CA GLY A 36 -8.59 -17.96 14.02
C GLY A 36 -8.80 -16.53 14.47
N THR A 37 -9.63 -16.33 15.49
CA THR A 37 -9.95 -14.99 15.99
C THR A 37 -8.72 -14.23 16.45
N GLY A 38 -7.71 -14.92 16.96
CA GLY A 38 -6.46 -14.26 17.35
C GLY A 38 -5.79 -13.58 16.18
N ILE A 39 -5.84 -14.21 15.00
CA ILE A 39 -5.26 -13.66 13.79
C ILE A 39 -6.09 -12.49 13.29
N SER A 40 -7.40 -12.69 13.15
CA SER A 40 -8.27 -11.63 12.63
C SER A 40 -8.33 -10.43 13.56
N ASP A 41 -8.27 -10.64 14.87
CA ASP A 41 -8.24 -9.52 15.82
C ASP A 41 -6.97 -8.69 15.65
N GLY A 42 -5.85 -9.36 15.37
CA GLY A 42 -4.60 -8.65 15.08
C GLY A 42 -4.69 -7.79 13.82
N TRP A 43 -5.46 -8.25 12.84
CA TRP A 43 -5.65 -7.52 11.58
C TRP A 43 -6.55 -6.29 11.72
N ARG A 44 -7.50 -6.32 12.65
CA ARG A 44 -8.51 -5.26 12.79
C ARG A 44 -7.91 -3.87 12.95
N LYS A 45 -6.79 -3.77 13.62
CA LYS A 45 -6.12 -2.49 13.86
C LYS A 45 -5.68 -1.84 12.55
N SER A 46 -5.45 -2.65 11.52
CA SER A 46 -4.95 -2.17 10.24
C SER A 46 -6.06 -2.04 9.19
N TRP A 47 -7.31 -2.28 9.57
CA TRP A 47 -8.45 -2.08 8.67
C TRP A 47 -8.88 -0.63 8.68
N VAL A 48 -7.95 0.24 8.34
CA VAL A 48 -8.13 1.69 8.25
C VAL A 48 -7.55 2.14 6.93
N ASN A 49 -7.75 3.41 6.61
CA ASN A 49 -7.16 3.95 5.38
C ASN A 49 -5.64 4.00 5.51
N TYR A 50 -4.96 3.87 4.38
CA TYR A 50 -3.50 3.91 4.34
C TYR A 50 -2.93 5.11 5.11
N ALA A 51 -3.54 6.28 4.93
CA ALA A 51 -3.07 7.50 5.59
C ALA A 51 -3.06 7.42 7.12
N GLU A 52 -3.88 6.54 7.68
CA GLU A 52 -4.01 6.37 9.12
C GLU A 52 -3.06 5.32 9.70
N LEU A 53 -2.32 4.63 8.86
CA LEU A 53 -1.36 3.62 9.30
C LEU A 53 -0.15 4.27 9.95
N THR A 54 0.54 3.51 10.80
CA THR A 54 1.84 3.93 11.31
C THR A 54 2.85 3.93 10.18
N GLU A 55 3.94 4.65 10.36
CA GLU A 55 4.99 4.67 9.35
C GLU A 55 5.58 3.27 9.09
N GLU A 56 5.67 2.45 10.12
CA GLU A 56 6.15 1.08 9.96
C GLU A 56 5.25 0.27 9.02
N LEU A 57 3.95 0.39 9.20
CA LEU A 57 2.99 -0.33 8.36
C LEU A 57 2.95 0.23 6.94
N LYS A 58 3.06 1.56 6.83
CA LYS A 58 3.17 2.18 5.50
C LYS A 58 4.41 1.69 4.76
N GLU A 59 5.52 1.57 5.48
CA GLU A 59 6.76 1.10 4.87
C GLU A 59 6.64 -0.33 4.38
N ALA A 60 5.92 -1.18 5.10
CA ALA A 60 5.68 -2.55 4.65
C ALA A 60 4.98 -2.57 3.29
N ASP A 61 4.03 -1.66 3.07
CA ASP A 61 3.37 -1.54 1.77
C ASP A 61 4.29 -0.91 0.73
N ARG A 62 5.13 0.05 1.15
CA ARG A 62 6.07 0.70 0.23
C ARG A 62 7.08 -0.27 -0.37
N VAL A 63 7.46 -1.30 0.37
CA VAL A 63 8.39 -2.31 -0.14
C VAL A 63 7.83 -2.92 -1.43
N TRP A 64 6.57 -3.28 -1.42
CA TRP A 64 5.93 -3.86 -2.61
C TRP A 64 5.69 -2.80 -3.68
N ALA A 65 5.31 -1.60 -3.27
CA ALA A 65 5.12 -0.48 -4.19
C ALA A 65 6.40 -0.19 -4.99
N ARG A 66 7.56 -0.25 -4.32
CA ARG A 66 8.84 -0.04 -5.00
C ARG A 66 9.13 -1.12 -6.02
N LYS A 67 8.69 -2.35 -5.76
CA LYS A 67 8.87 -3.43 -6.72
C LYS A 67 8.03 -3.21 -7.97
N VAL A 68 6.80 -2.75 -7.79
CA VAL A 68 5.94 -2.40 -8.92
C VAL A 68 6.56 -1.25 -9.71
N PHE A 69 7.02 -0.22 -9.00
CA PHE A 69 7.64 0.94 -9.62
C PHE A 69 8.86 0.52 -10.46
N ALA A 70 9.70 -0.33 -9.90
CA ALA A 70 10.90 -0.81 -10.61
C ALA A 70 10.52 -1.55 -11.87
N LEU A 71 9.48 -2.37 -11.82
CA LEU A 71 9.01 -3.09 -13.01
C LEU A 71 8.52 -2.13 -14.08
N LEU A 72 7.77 -1.11 -13.70
CA LEU A 72 7.26 -0.13 -14.64
C LEU A 72 8.41 0.64 -15.32
N ARG A 73 9.43 0.98 -14.54
CA ARG A 73 10.62 1.65 -15.10
C ARG A 73 11.38 0.74 -16.06
N GLU A 74 11.56 -0.51 -15.65
CA GLU A 74 12.27 -1.49 -16.47
C GLU A 74 11.58 -1.67 -17.82
N ARG A 75 10.26 -1.64 -17.82
CA ARG A 75 9.47 -1.80 -19.05
C ARG A 75 9.26 -0.47 -19.76
N ARG A 76 9.83 0.60 -19.24
CA ARG A 76 9.74 1.96 -19.81
C ARG A 76 8.31 2.46 -19.93
N LEU A 77 7.47 2.04 -18.99
CA LEU A 77 6.09 2.51 -18.92
C LEU A 77 6.01 3.82 -18.13
N ILE A 78 7.04 4.12 -17.36
CA ILE A 78 7.22 5.38 -16.67
C ILE A 78 8.68 5.78 -16.80
N GLU A 79 8.99 7.04 -16.52
CA GLU A 79 10.36 7.54 -16.61
C GLU A 79 11.21 7.18 -15.40
#